data_173541058e93b51643d3e150c5fc186c
#
_entry.id   173541058e93b51643d3e150c5fc186c
#
_cell.length_a   1.000
_cell.length_b   1.000
_cell.length_c   1.000
_cell.angle_alpha   90.00
_cell.angle_beta   90.00
_cell.angle_gamma   90.00
#
_symmetry.space_group_name_H-M   'P 1'
#
loop_
_entity.id
_entity.type
_entity.pdbx_description
1 polymer ?
#
loop_
_entity_poly.entity_id
_entity_poly.type
_entity_poly.pdbx_seq_one_letter_code
_entity_poly.pdbx_strand_id
1 'polypeptide(L)'
;MRLHGAAAFAAIFMLGALAAFHVPQGWRVTARGHGLAQRRWGLLLCVLGALLVASAYQLYYFAPDNVRPALGIAHSLAGLAMALALVMHRRIGRRPLLR
;
A
#
# COMPACT_ATOMS: atom_id res chain seq x y z
N MET A 1 -17.58 -7.95 -8.74
CA MET A 1 -16.19 -7.96 -9.21
C MET A 1 -15.83 -6.84 -10.16
N ARG A 2 -16.77 -6.36 -10.97
CA ARG A 2 -16.48 -5.24 -11.87
C ARG A 2 -16.08 -3.96 -11.14
N LEU A 3 -16.76 -3.66 -10.02
CA LEU A 3 -16.42 -2.48 -9.21
C LEU A 3 -15.03 -2.59 -8.59
N HIS A 4 -14.66 -3.78 -8.12
CA HIS A 4 -13.34 -3.99 -7.57
C HIS A 4 -12.25 -3.78 -8.64
N GLY A 5 -12.46 -4.33 -9.84
CA GLY A 5 -11.52 -4.15 -10.94
C GLY A 5 -11.37 -2.70 -11.36
N ALA A 6 -12.49 -1.97 -11.45
CA ALA A 6 -12.46 -0.55 -11.80
C ALA A 6 -11.75 0.27 -10.73
N ALA A 7 -12.05 -0.01 -9.45
CA ALA A 7 -11.39 0.65 -8.33
C ALA A 7 -9.89 0.33 -8.29
N ALA A 8 -9.53 -0.91 -8.58
CA ALA A 8 -8.12 -1.32 -8.62
C ALA A 8 -7.37 -0.59 -9.74
N PHE A 9 -7.99 -0.43 -10.90
CA PHE A 9 -7.39 0.30 -12.01
C PHE A 9 -7.11 1.75 -11.63
N ALA A 10 -8.09 2.42 -11.00
CA ALA A 10 -7.89 3.77 -10.51
C ALA A 10 -6.81 3.82 -9.42
N ALA A 11 -6.78 2.82 -8.54
CA ALA A 11 -5.79 2.74 -7.47
C ALA A 11 -4.37 2.60 -8.03
N ILE A 12 -4.17 1.91 -9.14
CA ILE A 12 -2.84 1.79 -9.76
C ILE A 12 -2.32 3.15 -10.18
N PHE A 13 -3.16 3.99 -10.78
CA PHE A 13 -2.78 5.36 -11.11
C PHE A 13 -2.44 6.17 -9.87
N MET A 14 -3.25 6.06 -8.82
CA MET A 14 -2.99 6.76 -7.56
C MET A 14 -1.69 6.29 -6.92
N LEU A 15 -1.43 4.99 -6.93
CA LEU A 15 -0.19 4.43 -6.39
C LEU A 15 1.02 4.93 -7.17
N GLY A 16 0.91 5.02 -8.49
CA GLY A 16 1.98 5.57 -9.32
C GLY A 16 2.27 7.02 -8.98
N ALA A 17 1.22 7.84 -8.83
CA ALA A 17 1.38 9.24 -8.46
C ALA A 17 2.00 9.38 -7.06
N LEU A 18 1.54 8.55 -6.10
CA LEU A 18 2.10 8.55 -4.75
C LEU A 18 3.58 8.14 -4.76
N ALA A 19 3.91 7.12 -5.54
CA ALA A 19 5.30 6.67 -5.66
C ALA A 19 6.20 7.74 -6.27
N ALA A 20 5.69 8.48 -7.25
CA ALA A 20 6.49 9.50 -7.94
C ALA A 20 6.66 10.77 -7.12
N PHE A 21 5.65 11.18 -6.36
CA PHE A 21 5.65 12.50 -5.72
C PHE A 21 5.64 12.43 -4.20
N HIS A 22 4.75 11.63 -3.63
CA HIS A 22 4.57 11.58 -2.18
C HIS A 22 5.73 10.85 -1.48
N VAL A 23 6.12 9.71 -2.00
CA VAL A 23 7.14 8.87 -1.35
C VAL A 23 8.51 9.57 -1.31
N PRO A 24 9.03 10.12 -2.43
CA PRO A 24 10.33 10.80 -2.37
C PRO A 24 10.33 12.00 -1.45
N GLN A 25 9.25 12.78 -1.45
CA GLN A 25 9.15 13.94 -0.59
C GLN A 25 9.07 13.54 0.88
N GLY A 26 8.24 12.54 1.20
CA GLY A 26 8.12 12.02 2.55
C GLY A 26 9.43 11.43 3.05
N TRP A 27 10.17 10.75 2.19
CA TRP A 27 11.47 10.20 2.53
C TRP A 27 12.46 11.30 2.91
N ARG A 28 12.47 12.38 2.16
CA ARG A 28 13.35 13.52 2.46
C ARG A 28 12.96 14.21 3.76
N VAL A 29 11.67 14.43 3.98
CA VAL A 29 11.17 15.09 5.18
C VAL A 29 11.47 14.27 6.43
N THR A 30 11.34 12.94 6.36
CA THR A 30 11.56 12.07 7.51
C THR A 30 13.02 11.66 7.72
N ALA A 31 13.92 12.04 6.80
CA ALA A 31 15.31 11.65 6.87
C ALA A 31 16.07 12.29 8.05
N ARG A 32 15.52 13.35 8.62
CA ARG A 32 16.16 14.07 9.73
C ARG A 32 15.84 13.50 11.10
N GLY A 33 15.30 12.30 11.19
CA GLY A 33 15.08 11.62 12.44
C GLY A 33 13.77 11.93 13.16
N HIS A 34 13.01 12.90 12.68
CA HIS A 34 11.77 13.33 13.32
C HIS A 34 10.54 12.70 12.69
N GLY A 35 10.54 11.57 12.23
CA GLY A 35 9.37 10.94 11.60
C GLY A 35 9.61 9.48 11.34
N LEU A 36 10.42 8.86 12.19
CA LEU A 36 10.80 7.47 12.00
C LEU A 36 9.58 6.54 11.99
N ALA A 37 8.62 6.78 12.91
CA ALA A 37 7.39 5.98 12.94
C ALA A 37 6.58 6.16 11.65
N GLN A 38 6.43 7.39 11.19
CA GLN A 38 5.72 7.68 9.94
C GLN A 38 6.42 7.05 8.74
N ARG A 39 7.76 7.08 8.73
CA ARG A 39 8.56 6.46 7.69
C ARG A 39 8.35 4.95 7.65
N ARG A 40 8.32 4.31 8.81
CA ARG A 40 8.10 2.86 8.91
C ARG A 40 6.71 2.48 8.38
N TRP A 41 5.68 3.21 8.79
CA TRP A 41 4.34 2.96 8.30
C TRP A 41 4.22 3.22 6.79
N GLY A 42 4.90 4.26 6.30
CA GLY A 42 4.95 4.54 4.87
C GLY A 42 5.64 3.43 4.08
N LEU A 43 6.76 2.91 4.59
CA LEU A 43 7.44 1.77 3.97
C LEU A 43 6.56 0.53 3.95
N LEU A 44 5.84 0.27 5.05
CA LEU A 44 4.90 -0.84 5.10
C LEU A 44 3.82 -0.70 4.03
N LEU A 45 3.30 0.52 3.85
CA LEU A 45 2.33 0.78 2.78
C LEU A 45 2.90 0.53 1.40
N CYS A 46 4.15 0.91 1.15
CA CYS A 46 4.81 0.64 -0.13
C CYS A 46 4.93 -0.87 -0.38
N VAL A 47 5.35 -1.62 0.63
CA VAL A 47 5.47 -3.08 0.52
C VAL A 47 4.11 -3.73 0.28
N LEU A 48 3.11 -3.36 1.08
CA LEU A 48 1.76 -3.90 0.92
C LEU A 48 1.16 -3.54 -0.43
N GLY A 49 1.37 -2.30 -0.89
CA GLY A 49 0.92 -1.88 -2.21
C GLY A 49 1.55 -2.71 -3.33
N ALA A 50 2.85 -2.95 -3.25
CA ALA A 50 3.55 -3.77 -4.23
C ALA A 50 3.04 -5.21 -4.21
N LEU A 51 2.82 -5.77 -3.01
CA LEU A 51 2.28 -7.13 -2.88
C LEU A 51 0.86 -7.23 -3.43
N LEU A 52 0.03 -6.21 -3.21
CA LEU A 52 -1.32 -6.18 -3.74
C LEU A 52 -1.33 -6.15 -5.26
N VAL A 53 -0.50 -5.32 -5.86
CA VAL A 53 -0.42 -5.25 -7.33
C VAL A 53 0.12 -6.56 -7.90
N ALA A 54 1.18 -7.11 -7.31
CA ALA A 54 1.77 -8.36 -7.77
C ALA A 54 0.79 -9.53 -7.64
N SER A 55 0.10 -9.63 -6.50
CA SER A 55 -0.86 -10.72 -6.29
C SER A 55 -2.09 -10.58 -7.19
N ALA A 56 -2.55 -9.36 -7.44
CA ALA A 56 -3.65 -9.12 -8.36
C ALA A 56 -3.28 -9.56 -9.78
N TYR A 57 -2.06 -9.22 -10.21
CA TYR A 57 -1.56 -9.61 -11.53
C TYR A 57 -1.48 -11.12 -11.66
N GLN A 58 -0.93 -11.79 -10.64
CA GLN A 58 -0.84 -13.25 -10.63
C GLN A 58 -2.22 -13.91 -10.62
N LEU A 59 -3.15 -13.40 -9.82
CA LEU A 59 -4.51 -13.92 -9.77
C LEU A 59 -5.21 -13.81 -11.11
N TYR A 60 -4.97 -12.74 -11.82
CA TYR A 60 -5.64 -12.49 -13.09
C TYR A 60 -5.05 -13.32 -14.22
N TYR A 61 -3.71 -13.44 -14.29
CA TYR A 61 -3.06 -14.01 -15.48
C TYR A 61 -2.44 -15.38 -15.24
N PHE A 62 -1.86 -15.64 -14.10
CA PHE A 62 -0.94 -16.78 -13.97
C PHE A 62 -1.32 -17.80 -12.91
N ALA A 63 -2.16 -17.47 -11.94
CA ALA A 63 -2.39 -18.37 -10.82
C ALA A 63 -3.08 -19.67 -11.27
N PRO A 64 -2.47 -20.84 -11.02
CA PRO A 64 -3.15 -22.11 -11.27
C PRO A 64 -4.35 -22.26 -10.33
N ASP A 65 -5.32 -23.07 -10.74
CA ASP A 65 -6.56 -23.23 -9.98
C ASP A 65 -6.33 -23.76 -8.57
N ASN A 66 -5.32 -24.59 -8.36
CA ASN A 66 -5.02 -25.13 -7.04
C ASN A 66 -4.39 -24.10 -6.09
N VAL A 67 -3.77 -23.05 -6.62
CA VAL A 67 -3.12 -22.00 -5.83
C VAL A 67 -4.03 -20.78 -5.67
N ARG A 68 -4.95 -20.60 -6.61
CA ARG A 68 -5.79 -19.39 -6.68
C ARG A 68 -6.54 -19.06 -5.38
N PRO A 69 -7.16 -20.04 -4.68
CA PRO A 69 -7.85 -19.71 -3.43
C PRO A 69 -6.91 -19.18 -2.34
N ALA A 70 -5.73 -19.78 -2.17
CA ALA A 70 -4.77 -19.32 -1.18
C ALA A 70 -4.24 -17.93 -1.53
N LEU A 71 -3.94 -17.69 -2.79
CA LEU A 71 -3.46 -16.40 -3.26
C LEU A 71 -4.54 -15.32 -3.12
N GLY A 72 -5.81 -15.67 -3.34
CA GLY A 72 -6.94 -14.77 -3.13
C GLY A 72 -7.09 -14.36 -1.67
N ILE A 73 -6.92 -15.32 -0.75
CA ILE A 73 -6.94 -15.03 0.68
C ILE A 73 -5.77 -14.11 1.05
N ALA A 74 -4.58 -14.40 0.57
CA ALA A 74 -3.40 -13.58 0.83
C ALA A 74 -3.59 -12.16 0.30
N HIS A 75 -4.15 -12.01 -0.90
CA HIS A 75 -4.46 -10.71 -1.49
C HIS A 75 -5.46 -9.94 -0.64
N SER A 76 -6.52 -10.59 -0.18
CA SER A 76 -7.54 -9.96 0.66
C SER A 76 -6.99 -9.52 2.02
N LEU A 77 -6.17 -10.37 2.64
CA LEU A 77 -5.52 -10.03 3.91
C LEU A 77 -4.53 -8.88 3.76
N ALA A 78 -3.77 -8.87 2.67
CA ALA A 78 -2.86 -7.76 2.38
C ALA A 78 -3.63 -6.45 2.17
N GLY A 79 -4.79 -6.51 1.51
CA GLY A 79 -5.65 -5.35 1.32
C GLY A 79 -6.19 -4.81 2.63
N LEU A 80 -6.63 -5.68 3.51
CA LEU A 80 -7.11 -5.30 4.83
C LEU A 80 -5.97 -4.69 5.67
N ALA A 81 -4.80 -5.34 5.65
CA ALA A 81 -3.61 -4.83 6.33
C ALA A 81 -3.22 -3.46 5.80
N MET A 82 -3.31 -3.24 4.49
CA MET A 82 -3.02 -1.95 3.88
C MET A 82 -3.98 -0.87 4.36
N ALA A 83 -5.26 -1.18 4.48
CA ALA A 83 -6.25 -0.22 4.98
C ALA A 83 -5.93 0.19 6.42
N LEU A 84 -5.59 -0.77 7.28
CA LEU A 84 -5.20 -0.50 8.66
C LEU A 84 -3.90 0.31 8.73
N ALA A 85 -2.91 -0.06 7.93
CA ALA A 85 -1.65 0.66 7.87
C ALA A 85 -1.83 2.10 7.38
N LEU A 86 -2.75 2.31 6.44
CA LEU A 86 -3.06 3.66 5.95
C LEU A 86 -3.65 4.53 7.06
N VAL A 87 -4.58 3.97 7.85
CA VAL A 87 -5.17 4.69 8.98
C VAL A 87 -4.07 5.08 9.98
N MET A 88 -3.18 4.15 10.31
CA MET A 88 -2.08 4.43 11.24
C MET A 88 -1.11 5.47 10.68
N HIS A 89 -0.77 5.35 9.40
CA HIS A 89 0.11 6.31 8.74
C HIS A 89 -0.47 7.73 8.81
N ARG A 90 -1.75 7.86 8.52
CA ARG A 90 -2.43 9.15 8.58
C ARG A 90 -2.50 9.70 10.00
N ARG A 91 -2.81 8.85 10.97
CA ARG A 91 -2.90 9.27 12.37
C ARG A 91 -1.55 9.76 12.90
N ILE A 92 -0.50 9.04 12.59
CA ILE A 92 0.86 9.42 13.01
C ILE A 92 1.28 10.71 12.31
N GLY A 93 0.97 10.84 11.01
CA GLY A 93 1.31 12.04 10.25
C GLY A 93 0.57 13.30 10.70
N ARG A 94 -0.59 13.14 11.34
CA ARG A 94 -1.35 14.27 11.87
C ARG A 94 -0.87 14.76 13.23
N ARG A 95 -0.05 13.97 13.91
CA ARG A 95 0.49 14.41 15.20
C ARG A 95 1.44 15.58 14.97
N PRO A 96 1.33 16.65 15.76
CA PRO A 96 2.24 17.78 15.61
C PRO A 96 3.67 17.32 15.80
N LEU A 97 4.46 17.75 14.86
CA LEU A 97 5.86 17.46 14.95
C LEU A 97 6.49 18.36 15.97
N LEU A 98 6.37 18.19 17.09
CA LEU A 98 6.75 18.93 17.88
C LEU A 98 7.61 19.14 18.32
N ARG A 99 7.71 19.61 18.18
CA ARG A 99 7.71 20.49 19.12
C ARG A 99 8.70 20.17 20.17
#